data_4ed791bc7cf8f6691b4cc862c563a8fc
#
_entry.id   4ed791bc7cf8f6691b4cc862c563a8fc
#
_cell.length_a   1.000
_cell.length_b   1.000
_cell.length_c   1.000
_cell.angle_alpha   90.00
_cell.angle_beta   90.00
_cell.angle_gamma   90.00
#
_symmetry.space_group_name_H-M   'P 1'
#
loop_
_entity.id
_entity.type
_entity.pdbx_description
1 polymer ?
#
loop_
_entity_poly.entity_id
_entity_poly.type
_entity_poly.pdbx_seq_one_letter_code
_entity_poly.pdbx_strand_id
1 'polypeptide(L)'
;MQKIPAVTDEQFEACNEFNKMICEDFLANSTELARKSIGAYRSGLRIWFNWVRENLNNKPQYEIKPREYLRYQNWLVSLGHSSADISNKRAAISSLNNYIEVYYSDEYPTFHNFINKSIKKPAPAFVHEKNPPTRAELEDMIAKLEDSDRPNKKELIAYLKFTFETGCRRAEARQIRKDIVNTPVIERTVKVKDKDGNFVEKTARFYQTPEIRCKGRGTTGKLRKLKFSDYSMDAFKEWLEVRGEDDCEYMFVVKYYGEIKQVGENTFNDWSTTIFTPLLGRRFHPHALREAAATVAVLEDGKSIEAVRGLLGHESSETTKIYVCGLDEDAEADELFVE
;
A
#
# COMPACT_ATOMS: atom_id res chain seq x y z
N MET A 1 -19.69 3.25 7.76
CA MET A 1 -19.01 4.50 7.32
C MET A 1 -19.86 5.16 6.26
N GLN A 2 -20.32 6.37 6.55
CA GLN A 2 -21.02 7.20 5.56
C GLN A 2 -19.97 7.87 4.67
N LYS A 3 -20.05 7.67 3.34
CA LYS A 3 -19.09 8.25 2.39
C LYS A 3 -19.32 9.77 2.30
N ILE A 4 -18.27 10.56 2.52
CA ILE A 4 -18.32 12.00 2.27
C ILE A 4 -18.22 12.20 0.75
N PRO A 5 -19.18 12.89 0.12
CA PRO A 5 -19.11 13.23 -1.30
C PRO A 5 -17.83 14.03 -1.62
N ALA A 6 -17.32 13.89 -2.83
CA ALA A 6 -16.28 14.80 -3.30
C ALA A 6 -16.83 16.23 -3.37
N VAL A 7 -16.05 17.19 -2.91
CA VAL A 7 -16.41 18.61 -3.00
C VAL A 7 -16.27 19.06 -4.45
N THR A 8 -17.34 19.62 -5.02
CA THR A 8 -17.34 20.13 -6.40
C THR A 8 -16.50 21.41 -6.51
N ASP A 9 -16.18 21.80 -7.73
CA ASP A 9 -15.44 23.04 -7.95
C ASP A 9 -16.27 24.25 -7.52
N GLU A 10 -17.59 24.27 -7.77
CA GLU A 10 -18.49 25.33 -7.33
C GLU A 10 -18.55 25.45 -5.80
N GLN A 11 -18.58 24.31 -5.10
CA GLN A 11 -18.54 24.30 -3.64
C GLN A 11 -17.22 24.84 -3.10
N PHE A 12 -16.10 24.51 -3.75
CA PHE A 12 -14.80 25.01 -3.35
C PHE A 12 -14.63 26.50 -3.67
N GLU A 13 -15.12 26.95 -4.82
CA GLU A 13 -15.13 28.38 -5.17
C GLU A 13 -15.95 29.24 -4.20
N ALA A 14 -16.96 28.68 -3.57
CA ALA A 14 -17.74 29.35 -2.52
C ALA A 14 -17.01 29.41 -1.15
N CYS A 15 -15.86 28.75 -0.99
CA CYS A 15 -15.05 28.83 0.21
C CYS A 15 -14.35 30.19 0.33
N ASN A 16 -13.88 30.51 1.55
CA ASN A 16 -13.15 31.73 1.85
C ASN A 16 -11.94 31.91 0.89
N GLU A 17 -11.73 33.13 0.40
CA GLU A 17 -10.67 33.45 -0.57
C GLU A 17 -9.26 33.09 -0.05
N PHE A 18 -8.97 33.38 1.22
CA PHE A 18 -7.72 32.97 1.83
C PHE A 18 -7.55 31.44 1.82
N ASN A 19 -8.62 30.70 2.15
CA ASN A 19 -8.57 29.24 2.21
C ASN A 19 -8.31 28.60 0.84
N LYS A 20 -8.88 29.17 -0.22
CA LYS A 20 -8.60 28.74 -1.60
C LYS A 20 -7.17 29.04 -2.00
N MET A 21 -6.75 30.28 -1.82
CA MET A 21 -5.40 30.74 -2.14
C MET A 21 -4.35 29.90 -1.43
N ILE A 22 -4.42 29.76 -0.10
CA ILE A 22 -3.43 29.03 0.68
C ILE A 22 -3.41 27.51 0.40
N CYS A 23 -4.56 26.95 0.03
CA CYS A 23 -4.64 25.53 -0.39
C CYS A 23 -3.85 25.28 -1.66
N GLU A 24 -4.05 26.09 -2.69
CA GLU A 24 -3.36 25.95 -3.97
C GLU A 24 -1.86 26.28 -3.85
N ASP A 25 -1.52 27.34 -3.09
CA ASP A 25 -0.13 27.73 -2.84
C ASP A 25 0.64 26.61 -2.10
N PHE A 26 0.08 26.08 -1.01
CA PHE A 26 0.65 24.95 -0.30
C PHE A 26 0.86 23.72 -1.21
N LEU A 27 -0.14 23.33 -2.00
CA LEU A 27 -0.05 22.15 -2.86
C LEU A 27 0.92 22.34 -4.02
N ALA A 28 1.06 23.56 -4.56
CA ALA A 28 2.02 23.88 -5.60
C ALA A 28 3.47 23.80 -5.11
N ASN A 29 3.71 24.22 -3.85
CA ASN A 29 5.04 24.27 -3.25
C ASN A 29 5.44 23.00 -2.48
N SER A 30 4.54 22.01 -2.32
CA SER A 30 4.83 20.72 -1.65
C SER A 30 5.58 19.75 -2.56
N THR A 31 6.80 20.09 -2.96
CA THR A 31 7.63 19.29 -3.89
C THR A 31 8.14 17.98 -3.29
N GLU A 32 8.17 17.88 -1.96
CA GLU A 32 8.56 16.68 -1.22
C GLU A 32 7.46 15.60 -1.20
N LEU A 33 6.22 15.95 -1.56
CA LEU A 33 5.10 15.02 -1.58
C LEU A 33 5.03 14.23 -2.88
N ALA A 34 4.76 12.94 -2.78
CA ALA A 34 4.44 12.13 -3.95
C ALA A 34 3.13 12.61 -4.60
N ARG A 35 3.05 12.55 -5.93
CA ARG A 35 1.87 13.00 -6.72
C ARG A 35 0.52 12.49 -6.20
N LYS A 36 0.47 11.21 -5.75
CA LYS A 36 -0.73 10.62 -5.13
C LYS A 36 -1.07 11.24 -3.78
N SER A 37 -0.06 11.64 -3.00
CA SER A 37 -0.26 12.33 -1.72
C SER A 37 -0.81 13.73 -1.92
N ILE A 38 -0.35 14.45 -2.94
CA ILE A 38 -0.90 15.77 -3.32
C ILE A 38 -2.40 15.65 -3.63
N GLY A 39 -2.81 14.65 -4.43
CA GLY A 39 -4.23 14.41 -4.73
C GLY A 39 -5.08 14.10 -3.48
N ALA A 40 -4.55 13.28 -2.57
CA ALA A 40 -5.21 12.95 -1.30
C ALA A 40 -5.31 14.19 -0.37
N TYR A 41 -4.26 14.99 -0.31
CA TYR A 41 -4.24 16.24 0.47
C TYR A 41 -5.22 17.25 -0.11
N ARG A 42 -5.23 17.46 -1.43
CA ARG A 42 -6.22 18.32 -2.11
C ARG A 42 -7.65 17.93 -1.74
N SER A 43 -7.98 16.63 -1.85
CA SER A 43 -9.30 16.13 -1.48
C SER A 43 -9.62 16.36 0.00
N GLY A 44 -8.69 16.09 0.90
CA GLY A 44 -8.85 16.29 2.33
C GLY A 44 -9.05 17.76 2.72
N LEU A 45 -8.28 18.67 2.12
CA LEU A 45 -8.36 20.11 2.35
C LEU A 45 -9.67 20.70 1.79
N ARG A 46 -10.11 20.27 0.60
CA ARG A 46 -11.41 20.69 0.06
C ARG A 46 -12.57 20.27 0.96
N ILE A 47 -12.55 19.04 1.50
CA ILE A 47 -13.57 18.58 2.47
C ILE A 47 -13.53 19.44 3.73
N TRP A 48 -12.33 19.74 4.24
CA TRP A 48 -12.16 20.60 5.41
C TRP A 48 -12.71 22.00 5.20
N PHE A 49 -12.32 22.66 4.12
CA PHE A 49 -12.75 24.05 3.85
C PHE A 49 -14.24 24.14 3.52
N ASN A 50 -14.82 23.16 2.84
CA ASN A 50 -16.25 23.11 2.65
C ASN A 50 -17.00 22.94 3.99
N TRP A 51 -16.49 22.08 4.88
CA TRP A 51 -17.06 21.94 6.22
C TRP A 51 -16.94 23.25 7.04
N VAL A 52 -15.82 23.95 6.95
CA VAL A 52 -15.62 25.28 7.57
C VAL A 52 -16.62 26.29 7.03
N ARG A 53 -16.83 26.29 5.72
CA ARG A 53 -17.84 27.15 5.08
C ARG A 53 -19.24 26.93 5.66
N GLU A 54 -19.63 25.69 5.80
CA GLU A 54 -20.98 25.31 6.25
C GLU A 54 -21.19 25.44 7.76
N ASN A 55 -20.14 25.24 8.57
CA ASN A 55 -20.29 25.11 10.03
C ASN A 55 -19.60 26.22 10.85
N LEU A 56 -18.74 27.04 10.23
CA LEU A 56 -17.95 28.07 10.91
C LEU A 56 -18.01 29.43 10.21
N ASN A 57 -19.12 29.76 9.55
CA ASN A 57 -19.30 31.02 8.83
C ASN A 57 -18.16 31.34 7.84
N ASN A 58 -17.67 30.33 7.14
CA ASN A 58 -16.63 30.48 6.11
C ASN A 58 -15.37 31.21 6.59
N LYS A 59 -14.92 30.95 7.84
CA LYS A 59 -13.72 31.58 8.44
C LYS A 59 -12.46 31.28 7.66
N PRO A 60 -11.50 32.20 7.58
CA PRO A 60 -10.16 31.92 7.08
C PRO A 60 -9.40 30.99 8.05
N GLN A 61 -8.46 30.19 7.52
CA GLN A 61 -7.73 29.15 8.28
C GLN A 61 -7.00 29.72 9.49
N TYR A 62 -6.44 30.90 9.38
CA TYR A 62 -5.68 31.53 10.48
C TYR A 62 -6.56 31.96 11.68
N GLU A 63 -7.88 32.00 11.54
CA GLU A 63 -8.83 32.27 12.63
C GLU A 63 -9.38 31.02 13.29
N ILE A 64 -9.15 29.83 12.73
CA ILE A 64 -9.68 28.57 13.25
C ILE A 64 -9.06 28.26 14.61
N LYS A 65 -9.89 27.93 15.59
CA LYS A 65 -9.46 27.59 16.95
C LYS A 65 -9.40 26.07 17.14
N PRO A 66 -8.58 25.56 18.08
CA PRO A 66 -8.46 24.12 18.36
C PRO A 66 -9.80 23.44 18.59
N ARG A 67 -10.73 24.08 19.32
CA ARG A 67 -12.08 23.55 19.59
C ARG A 67 -12.94 23.39 18.33
N GLU A 68 -12.73 24.24 17.32
CA GLU A 68 -13.48 24.19 16.06
C GLU A 68 -13.00 23.04 15.19
N TYR A 69 -11.68 22.80 15.14
CA TYR A 69 -11.14 21.61 14.52
C TYR A 69 -11.57 20.32 15.24
N LEU A 70 -11.65 20.32 16.59
CA LEU A 70 -12.13 19.15 17.33
C LEU A 70 -13.59 18.81 16.96
N ARG A 71 -14.44 19.81 16.69
CA ARG A 71 -15.81 19.59 16.17
C ARG A 71 -15.79 18.88 14.82
N TYR A 72 -14.90 19.27 13.91
CA TYR A 72 -14.71 18.59 12.63
C TYR A 72 -14.26 17.14 12.82
N GLN A 73 -13.25 16.89 13.68
CA GLN A 73 -12.80 15.55 13.98
C GLN A 73 -13.93 14.66 14.55
N ASN A 74 -14.72 15.20 15.47
CA ASN A 74 -15.86 14.48 16.04
C ASN A 74 -16.97 14.23 15.01
N TRP A 75 -17.17 15.15 14.07
CA TRP A 75 -18.07 14.94 12.95
C TRP A 75 -17.62 13.77 12.07
N LEU A 76 -16.33 13.66 11.76
CA LEU A 76 -15.80 12.50 11.03
C LEU A 76 -16.02 11.18 11.80
N VAL A 77 -15.82 11.19 13.12
CA VAL A 77 -16.10 10.03 13.99
C VAL A 77 -17.56 9.65 13.93
N SER A 78 -18.50 10.63 14.04
CA SER A 78 -19.95 10.37 13.99
C SER A 78 -20.43 9.80 12.66
N LEU A 79 -19.71 10.06 11.55
CA LEU A 79 -19.93 9.45 10.24
C LEU A 79 -19.35 8.03 10.12
N GLY A 80 -18.68 7.52 11.17
CA GLY A 80 -18.09 6.20 11.21
C GLY A 80 -16.78 6.08 10.44
N HIS A 81 -16.03 7.17 10.23
CA HIS A 81 -14.71 7.13 9.60
C HIS A 81 -13.69 6.45 10.52
N SER A 82 -12.80 5.64 9.93
CA SER A 82 -11.74 4.97 10.69
C SER A 82 -10.72 5.98 11.22
N SER A 83 -10.05 5.63 12.33
CA SER A 83 -8.96 6.44 12.89
C SER A 83 -7.83 6.67 11.88
N ALA A 84 -7.58 5.73 10.97
CA ALA A 84 -6.60 5.87 9.89
C ALA A 84 -7.03 6.91 8.85
N ASP A 85 -8.31 6.90 8.43
CA ASP A 85 -8.84 7.89 7.47
C ASP A 85 -8.87 9.29 8.08
N ILE A 86 -9.30 9.40 9.35
CA ILE A 86 -9.24 10.67 10.10
C ILE A 86 -7.80 11.17 10.22
N SER A 87 -6.84 10.27 10.49
CA SER A 87 -5.42 10.63 10.56
C SER A 87 -4.86 11.15 9.23
N ASN A 88 -5.29 10.60 8.09
CA ASN A 88 -4.91 11.09 6.77
C ASN A 88 -5.44 12.53 6.51
N LYS A 89 -6.72 12.78 6.82
CA LYS A 89 -7.31 14.12 6.71
C LYS A 89 -6.64 15.12 7.66
N ARG A 90 -6.39 14.69 8.89
CA ARG A 90 -5.64 15.44 9.88
C ARG A 90 -4.22 15.80 9.39
N ALA A 91 -3.51 14.88 8.75
CA ALA A 91 -2.18 15.12 8.23
C ALA A 91 -2.17 16.24 7.17
N ALA A 92 -3.15 16.25 6.26
CA ALA A 92 -3.27 17.29 5.26
C ALA A 92 -3.45 18.69 5.89
N ILE A 93 -4.38 18.82 6.86
CA ILE A 93 -4.64 20.10 7.53
C ILE A 93 -3.44 20.52 8.40
N SER A 94 -2.81 19.57 9.10
CA SER A 94 -1.61 19.86 9.90
C SER A 94 -0.43 20.31 9.04
N SER A 95 -0.23 19.72 7.87
CA SER A 95 0.82 20.14 6.94
C SER A 95 0.56 21.54 6.39
N LEU A 96 -0.70 21.84 6.04
CA LEU A 96 -1.11 23.19 5.65
C LEU A 96 -0.87 24.20 6.78
N ASN A 97 -1.24 23.86 8.03
CA ASN A 97 -1.02 24.74 9.18
C ASN A 97 0.49 25.00 9.42
N ASN A 98 1.34 23.98 9.27
CA ASN A 98 2.80 24.18 9.32
C ASN A 98 3.27 25.11 8.20
N TYR A 99 2.70 24.98 7.00
CA TYR A 99 3.03 25.84 5.87
C TYR A 99 2.69 27.30 6.17
N ILE A 100 1.50 27.58 6.72
CA ILE A 100 1.10 28.93 7.14
C ILE A 100 2.04 29.44 8.26
N GLU A 101 2.29 28.63 9.29
CA GLU A 101 3.15 28.99 10.43
C GLU A 101 4.56 29.36 10.01
N VAL A 102 5.11 28.73 8.96
CA VAL A 102 6.48 28.96 8.50
C VAL A 102 6.55 30.07 7.45
N TYR A 103 5.73 30.01 6.42
CA TYR A 103 5.87 30.86 5.23
C TYR A 103 5.01 32.13 5.26
N TYR A 104 4.04 32.22 6.16
CA TYR A 104 3.14 33.35 6.36
C TYR A 104 3.24 33.92 7.78
N SER A 105 4.39 33.68 8.45
CA SER A 105 4.61 34.14 9.83
C SER A 105 4.62 35.66 9.97
N ASP A 106 5.03 36.39 8.93
CA ASP A 106 5.04 37.86 8.95
C ASP A 106 3.63 38.45 8.91
N GLU A 107 2.71 37.81 8.18
CA GLU A 107 1.30 38.25 8.06
C GLU A 107 0.45 37.73 9.22
N TYR A 108 0.76 36.53 9.72
CA TYR A 108 -0.01 35.87 10.81
C TYR A 108 0.89 35.42 11.96
N PRO A 109 1.58 36.34 12.65
CA PRO A 109 2.61 36.01 13.66
C PRO A 109 2.06 35.28 14.90
N THR A 110 0.77 35.31 15.14
CA THR A 110 0.12 34.62 16.26
C THR A 110 -0.47 33.25 15.87
N PHE A 111 -0.40 32.89 14.59
CA PHE A 111 -0.91 31.61 14.13
C PHE A 111 0.11 30.50 14.39
N HIS A 112 -0.36 29.42 15.02
CA HIS A 112 0.44 28.24 15.29
C HIS A 112 -0.31 26.96 14.92
N ASN A 113 0.40 25.95 14.46
CA ASN A 113 -0.19 24.65 14.23
C ASN A 113 -0.55 23.96 15.55
N PHE A 114 -1.81 24.00 15.88
CA PHE A 114 -2.37 23.42 17.10
C PHE A 114 -2.70 21.92 16.96
N ILE A 115 -2.77 21.36 15.74
CA ILE A 115 -3.33 20.03 15.49
C ILE A 115 -2.49 18.94 16.18
N ASN A 116 -1.19 18.92 15.98
CA ASN A 116 -0.33 17.88 16.53
C ASN A 116 0.01 18.07 18.01
N LYS A 117 -0.02 19.30 18.50
CA LYS A 117 0.32 19.64 19.89
C LYS A 117 -0.88 19.50 20.84
N SER A 118 -2.06 19.90 20.40
CA SER A 118 -3.21 20.10 21.31
C SER A 118 -4.34 19.09 21.12
N ILE A 119 -4.42 18.42 19.98
CA ILE A 119 -5.57 17.54 19.67
C ILE A 119 -5.10 16.08 19.55
N LYS A 120 -5.65 15.22 20.40
CA LYS A 120 -5.38 13.78 20.34
C LYS A 120 -6.00 13.16 19.08
N LYS A 121 -5.30 12.19 18.51
CA LYS A 121 -5.87 11.34 17.45
C LYS A 121 -7.01 10.50 18.05
N PRO A 122 -8.06 10.19 17.27
CA PRO A 122 -9.05 9.22 17.70
C PRO A 122 -8.36 7.89 18.02
N ALA A 123 -8.83 7.21 19.06
CA ALA A 123 -8.35 5.86 19.37
C ALA A 123 -8.54 4.96 18.15
N PRO A 124 -7.63 4.01 17.88
CA PRO A 124 -7.83 3.01 16.85
C PRO A 124 -9.15 2.30 17.11
N ALA A 125 -10.08 2.38 16.16
CA ALA A 125 -11.22 1.47 16.16
C ALA A 125 -10.69 0.06 15.93
N PHE A 126 -11.45 -0.95 16.38
CA PHE A 126 -11.15 -2.38 16.27
C PHE A 126 -10.28 -2.71 15.07
N VAL A 127 -9.08 -3.17 15.31
CA VAL A 127 -8.18 -3.66 14.25
C VAL A 127 -8.76 -5.00 13.82
N HIS A 128 -9.24 -5.10 12.59
CA HIS A 128 -9.58 -6.40 12.03
C HIS A 128 -8.33 -7.27 12.10
N GLU A 129 -8.44 -8.41 12.75
CA GLU A 129 -7.40 -9.41 12.78
C GLU A 129 -6.96 -9.73 11.35
N LYS A 130 -5.68 -9.59 11.11
CA LYS A 130 -5.12 -9.90 9.80
C LYS A 130 -5.07 -11.40 9.66
N ASN A 131 -5.70 -11.91 8.65
CA ASN A 131 -5.71 -13.33 8.32
C ASN A 131 -5.29 -13.51 6.85
N PRO A 132 -3.97 -13.39 6.54
CA PRO A 132 -3.47 -13.64 5.21
C PRO A 132 -3.62 -15.11 4.83
N PRO A 133 -3.66 -15.44 3.53
CA PRO A 133 -3.69 -16.84 3.12
C PRO A 133 -2.40 -17.56 3.53
N THR A 134 -2.54 -18.78 4.03
CA THR A 134 -1.44 -19.71 4.25
C THR A 134 -0.93 -20.24 2.91
N ARG A 135 0.25 -20.90 2.92
CA ARG A 135 0.78 -21.58 1.73
C ARG A 135 -0.21 -22.62 1.19
N ALA A 136 -0.80 -23.42 2.06
CA ALA A 136 -1.76 -24.46 1.66
C ALA A 136 -3.03 -23.85 1.03
N GLU A 137 -3.54 -22.75 1.59
CA GLU A 137 -4.69 -22.04 1.01
C GLU A 137 -4.36 -21.40 -0.34
N LEU A 138 -3.14 -20.90 -0.52
CA LEU A 138 -2.68 -20.38 -1.81
C LEU A 138 -2.65 -21.49 -2.87
N GLU A 139 -2.10 -22.66 -2.55
CA GLU A 139 -2.06 -23.80 -3.48
C GLU A 139 -3.46 -24.30 -3.80
N ASP A 140 -4.39 -24.34 -2.84
CA ASP A 140 -5.79 -24.65 -3.07
C ASP A 140 -6.47 -23.64 -4.02
N MET A 141 -6.20 -22.35 -3.84
CA MET A 141 -6.70 -21.31 -4.76
C MET A 141 -6.15 -21.50 -6.18
N ILE A 142 -4.88 -21.86 -6.30
CA ILE A 142 -4.24 -22.13 -7.60
C ILE A 142 -4.88 -23.36 -8.25
N ALA A 143 -5.09 -24.45 -7.53
CA ALA A 143 -5.75 -25.65 -8.02
C ALA A 143 -7.18 -25.35 -8.51
N LYS A 144 -7.95 -24.60 -7.72
CA LYS A 144 -9.31 -24.18 -8.13
C LYS A 144 -9.30 -23.29 -9.39
N LEU A 145 -8.27 -22.46 -9.58
CA LEU A 145 -8.11 -21.68 -10.81
C LEU A 145 -7.79 -22.58 -11.99
N GLU A 146 -6.91 -23.56 -11.83
CA GLU A 146 -6.57 -24.52 -12.90
C GLU A 146 -7.81 -25.29 -13.37
N ASP A 147 -8.66 -25.70 -12.46
CA ASP A 147 -9.90 -26.42 -12.76
C ASP A 147 -11.02 -25.52 -13.31
N SER A 148 -10.82 -24.20 -13.31
CA SER A 148 -11.84 -23.26 -13.78
C SER A 148 -11.81 -23.08 -15.30
N ASP A 149 -12.96 -22.70 -15.89
CA ASP A 149 -13.08 -22.33 -17.30
C ASP A 149 -12.70 -20.88 -17.60
N ARG A 150 -12.03 -20.19 -16.67
CA ARG A 150 -11.66 -18.79 -16.85
C ARG A 150 -10.61 -18.63 -17.95
N PRO A 151 -10.82 -17.76 -18.94
CA PRO A 151 -9.88 -17.58 -20.04
C PRO A 151 -8.54 -17.00 -19.58
N ASN A 152 -8.52 -16.28 -18.47
CA ASN A 152 -7.32 -15.64 -17.89
C ASN A 152 -6.77 -16.38 -16.65
N LYS A 153 -7.13 -17.65 -16.44
CA LYS A 153 -6.68 -18.40 -15.25
C LYS A 153 -5.16 -18.44 -15.09
N LYS A 154 -4.43 -18.64 -16.18
CA LYS A 154 -2.97 -18.67 -16.15
C LYS A 154 -2.35 -17.31 -15.74
N GLU A 155 -2.96 -16.20 -16.16
CA GLU A 155 -2.59 -14.88 -15.72
C GLU A 155 -2.78 -14.68 -14.21
N LEU A 156 -3.94 -15.11 -13.70
CA LEU A 156 -4.28 -15.03 -12.28
C LEU A 156 -3.32 -15.87 -11.43
N ILE A 157 -2.98 -17.07 -11.90
CA ILE A 157 -2.01 -17.95 -11.24
C ILE A 157 -0.61 -17.33 -11.24
N ALA A 158 -0.16 -16.79 -12.38
CA ALA A 158 1.10 -16.08 -12.47
C ALA A 158 1.17 -14.88 -11.52
N TYR A 159 0.06 -14.12 -11.40
CA TYR A 159 -0.05 -13.04 -10.43
C TYR A 159 0.04 -13.52 -8.99
N LEU A 160 -0.68 -14.58 -8.62
CA LEU A 160 -0.67 -15.14 -7.27
C LEU A 160 0.72 -15.62 -6.88
N LYS A 161 1.34 -16.47 -7.72
CA LYS A 161 2.67 -17.05 -7.47
C LYS A 161 3.72 -15.96 -7.33
N PHE A 162 3.81 -15.05 -8.29
CA PHE A 162 4.81 -13.99 -8.28
C PHE A 162 4.66 -13.01 -7.11
N THR A 163 3.42 -12.60 -6.80
CA THR A 163 3.19 -11.65 -5.71
C THR A 163 3.38 -12.30 -4.34
N PHE A 164 3.06 -13.57 -4.19
CA PHE A 164 3.35 -14.33 -2.98
C PHE A 164 4.87 -14.51 -2.78
N GLU A 165 5.59 -14.95 -3.80
CA GLU A 165 7.03 -15.21 -3.70
C GLU A 165 7.84 -13.94 -3.43
N THR A 166 7.50 -12.84 -4.09
CA THR A 166 8.24 -11.58 -3.99
C THR A 166 7.74 -10.63 -2.92
N GLY A 167 6.54 -10.84 -2.41
CA GLY A 167 5.85 -9.90 -1.53
C GLY A 167 5.67 -8.51 -2.17
N CYS A 168 5.68 -8.39 -3.50
CA CYS A 168 5.63 -7.11 -4.18
C CYS A 168 4.26 -6.42 -4.02
N ARG A 169 4.28 -5.09 -4.12
CA ARG A 169 3.03 -4.31 -4.15
C ARG A 169 2.40 -4.38 -5.53
N ARG A 170 1.06 -4.22 -5.62
CA ARG A 170 0.33 -4.19 -6.89
C ARG A 170 0.91 -3.21 -7.93
N ALA A 171 1.37 -2.03 -7.49
CA ALA A 171 2.01 -1.05 -8.36
C ALA A 171 3.39 -1.50 -8.87
N GLU A 172 4.05 -2.42 -8.17
CA GLU A 172 5.29 -3.06 -8.57
C GLU A 172 5.00 -4.20 -9.54
N ALA A 173 4.03 -5.08 -9.22
CA ALA A 173 3.58 -6.15 -10.13
C ALA A 173 3.11 -5.59 -11.48
N ARG A 174 2.41 -4.46 -11.49
CA ARG A 174 1.95 -3.80 -12.71
C ARG A 174 3.09 -3.42 -13.68
N GLN A 175 4.30 -3.22 -13.20
CA GLN A 175 5.45 -2.81 -14.00
C GLN A 175 6.20 -4.00 -14.66
N ILE A 176 5.83 -5.24 -14.33
CA ILE A 176 6.48 -6.41 -14.91
C ILE A 176 6.16 -6.49 -16.41
N ARG A 177 7.20 -6.66 -17.21
CA ARG A 177 7.11 -6.77 -18.67
C ARG A 177 7.15 -8.22 -19.10
N LYS A 178 6.60 -8.54 -20.28
CA LYS A 178 6.57 -9.89 -20.80
C LYS A 178 7.96 -10.47 -21.15
N ASP A 179 8.94 -9.61 -21.42
CA ASP A 179 10.32 -9.99 -21.66
C ASP A 179 11.07 -10.51 -20.42
N ILE A 180 10.45 -10.46 -19.23
CA ILE A 180 11.00 -11.03 -17.99
C ILE A 180 11.35 -12.52 -18.14
N VAL A 181 10.66 -13.25 -19.01
CA VAL A 181 10.91 -14.67 -19.25
C VAL A 181 12.25 -14.95 -19.93
N ASN A 182 12.87 -13.93 -20.50
CA ASN A 182 14.21 -13.99 -21.10
C ASN A 182 15.33 -13.66 -20.12
N THR A 183 14.98 -13.33 -18.86
CA THR A 183 15.97 -13.00 -17.84
C THR A 183 16.80 -14.23 -17.49
N PRO A 184 18.15 -14.13 -17.49
CA PRO A 184 19.00 -15.25 -17.13
C PRO A 184 18.88 -15.60 -15.65
N VAL A 185 19.06 -16.89 -15.35
CA VAL A 185 19.18 -17.34 -13.96
C VAL A 185 20.49 -16.81 -13.36
N ILE A 186 20.41 -16.40 -12.10
CA ILE A 186 21.55 -15.95 -11.30
C ILE A 186 21.83 -17.02 -10.25
N GLU A 187 23.06 -17.52 -10.23
CA GLU A 187 23.54 -18.40 -9.18
C GLU A 187 24.55 -17.67 -8.30
N ARG A 188 24.39 -17.81 -6.99
CA ARG A 188 25.25 -17.15 -6.02
C ARG A 188 25.49 -18.03 -4.81
N THR A 189 26.72 -18.25 -4.45
CA THR A 189 27.07 -18.92 -3.19
C THR A 189 26.77 -17.99 -2.03
N VAL A 190 26.01 -18.48 -1.06
CA VAL A 190 25.60 -17.77 0.16
C VAL A 190 25.93 -18.62 1.38
N LYS A 191 26.39 -17.98 2.46
CA LYS A 191 26.60 -18.64 3.76
C LYS A 191 25.30 -18.59 4.53
N VAL A 192 24.79 -19.74 4.91
CA VAL A 192 23.58 -19.90 5.72
C VAL A 192 23.90 -20.71 6.96
N LYS A 193 23.19 -20.48 8.06
CA LYS A 193 23.27 -21.34 9.25
C LYS A 193 22.49 -22.63 8.98
N ASP A 194 23.09 -23.76 9.30
CA ASP A 194 22.39 -25.05 9.37
C ASP A 194 21.57 -25.17 10.68
N LYS A 195 20.97 -26.35 10.88
CA LYS A 195 20.15 -26.64 12.09
C LYS A 195 20.99 -26.64 13.38
N ASP A 196 22.28 -26.87 13.26
CA ASP A 196 23.24 -26.92 14.39
C ASP A 196 23.92 -25.55 14.61
N GLY A 197 23.53 -24.52 13.85
CA GLY A 197 24.06 -23.16 13.98
C GLY A 197 25.37 -22.92 13.23
N ASN A 198 25.92 -23.92 12.50
CA ASN A 198 27.16 -23.80 11.74
C ASN A 198 26.90 -23.08 10.41
N PHE A 199 27.89 -22.30 9.95
CA PHE A 199 27.80 -21.68 8.63
C PHE A 199 28.18 -22.70 7.55
N VAL A 200 27.24 -22.96 6.63
CA VAL A 200 27.42 -23.79 5.45
C VAL A 200 27.22 -22.96 4.19
N GLU A 201 27.97 -23.26 3.16
CA GLU A 201 27.82 -22.63 1.85
C GLU A 201 26.73 -23.37 1.07
N LYS A 202 25.75 -22.59 0.56
CA LYS A 202 24.71 -23.10 -0.35
C LYS A 202 24.63 -22.23 -1.58
N THR A 203 24.29 -22.81 -2.72
CA THR A 203 24.04 -22.07 -3.94
C THR A 203 22.57 -21.58 -3.95
N ALA A 204 22.38 -20.28 -3.94
CA ALA A 204 21.08 -19.65 -4.20
C ALA A 204 20.92 -19.48 -5.71
N ARG A 205 19.79 -19.95 -6.24
CA ARG A 205 19.41 -19.83 -7.66
C ARG A 205 18.13 -19.02 -7.76
N PHE A 206 18.14 -17.95 -8.53
CA PHE A 206 17.00 -17.05 -8.67
C PHE A 206 17.09 -16.24 -9.96
N TYR A 207 15.94 -15.64 -10.34
CA TYR A 207 15.84 -14.61 -11.36
C TYR A 207 15.70 -13.24 -10.68
N GLN A 208 15.97 -12.18 -11.42
CA GLN A 208 15.87 -10.84 -10.90
C GLN A 208 15.22 -9.91 -11.94
N THR A 209 14.20 -9.16 -11.52
CA THR A 209 13.58 -8.16 -12.40
C THR A 209 14.57 -7.04 -12.76
N PRO A 210 14.37 -6.34 -13.87
CA PRO A 210 14.90 -4.98 -14.03
C PRO A 210 14.54 -4.09 -12.83
N GLU A 211 15.12 -2.90 -12.75
CA GLU A 211 14.75 -1.94 -11.74
C GLU A 211 13.29 -1.51 -11.92
N ILE A 212 12.50 -1.67 -10.87
CA ILE A 212 11.12 -1.24 -10.81
C ILE A 212 10.94 -0.14 -9.78
N ARG A 213 10.03 0.76 -10.08
CA ARG A 213 9.74 1.90 -9.19
C ARG A 213 8.84 1.47 -8.05
N CYS A 214 9.29 1.71 -6.83
CA CYS A 214 8.56 1.42 -5.60
C CYS A 214 8.01 2.70 -4.98
N LYS A 215 7.10 2.53 -4.00
CA LYS A 215 6.63 3.64 -3.18
C LYS A 215 7.82 4.24 -2.43
N GLY A 216 8.03 5.55 -2.56
CA GLY A 216 9.07 6.30 -1.88
C GLY A 216 8.66 7.77 -1.73
N ARG A 217 9.49 8.58 -1.07
CA ARG A 217 9.31 10.03 -0.98
C ARG A 217 9.68 10.70 -2.30
N GLY A 218 9.08 11.84 -2.58
CA GLY A 218 9.31 12.63 -3.78
C GLY A 218 8.66 12.06 -5.05
N THR A 219 8.96 12.66 -6.18
CA THR A 219 8.36 12.33 -7.49
C THR A 219 8.92 11.07 -8.13
N THR A 220 10.16 10.69 -7.78
CA THR A 220 10.86 9.56 -8.41
C THR A 220 10.66 8.22 -7.71
N GLY A 221 10.34 8.20 -6.39
CA GLY A 221 10.23 6.97 -5.59
C GLY A 221 11.58 6.24 -5.43
N LYS A 222 11.56 5.05 -4.83
CA LYS A 222 12.74 4.15 -4.78
C LYS A 222 12.73 3.19 -5.95
N LEU A 223 13.91 2.82 -6.44
CA LEU A 223 14.09 1.72 -7.38
C LEU A 223 14.52 0.47 -6.61
N ARG A 224 13.99 -0.68 -6.98
CA ARG A 224 14.44 -1.98 -6.48
C ARG A 224 14.28 -3.07 -7.54
N LYS A 225 15.01 -4.15 -7.36
CA LYS A 225 14.89 -5.37 -8.15
C LYS A 225 14.20 -6.43 -7.29
N LEU A 226 13.26 -7.18 -7.84
CA LEU A 226 12.60 -8.29 -7.18
C LEU A 226 13.33 -9.59 -7.57
N LYS A 227 13.49 -10.48 -6.59
CA LYS A 227 14.04 -11.83 -6.82
C LYS A 227 12.89 -12.83 -6.79
N PHE A 228 12.92 -13.80 -7.69
CA PHE A 228 11.93 -14.86 -7.80
C PHE A 228 12.58 -16.14 -8.37
N SER A 229 11.93 -17.28 -8.19
CA SER A 229 12.41 -18.59 -8.60
C SER A 229 11.71 -19.13 -9.86
N ASP A 230 11.99 -20.37 -10.19
CA ASP A 230 11.29 -21.12 -11.24
C ASP A 230 9.78 -21.18 -10.96
N TYR A 231 9.34 -21.16 -9.70
CA TYR A 231 7.92 -21.15 -9.31
C TYR A 231 7.10 -20.04 -9.98
N SER A 232 7.65 -18.83 -10.05
CA SER A 232 7.02 -17.70 -10.76
C SER A 232 7.38 -17.68 -12.24
N MET A 233 8.64 -18.08 -12.60
CA MET A 233 9.09 -18.06 -13.98
C MET A 233 8.27 -18.99 -14.86
N ASP A 234 7.97 -20.19 -14.40
CA ASP A 234 7.21 -21.17 -15.16
C ASP A 234 5.75 -20.69 -15.34
N ALA A 235 5.16 -20.09 -14.29
CA ALA A 235 3.83 -19.50 -14.41
C ALA A 235 3.77 -18.34 -15.41
N PHE A 236 4.82 -17.53 -15.51
CA PHE A 236 4.91 -16.48 -16.53
C PHE A 236 4.98 -17.06 -17.95
N LYS A 237 5.78 -18.12 -18.17
CA LYS A 237 5.88 -18.80 -19.45
C LYS A 237 4.55 -19.43 -19.86
N GLU A 238 3.91 -20.17 -18.95
CA GLU A 238 2.58 -20.76 -19.19
C GLU A 238 1.53 -19.69 -19.53
N TRP A 239 1.57 -18.55 -18.83
CA TRP A 239 0.67 -17.44 -19.16
C TRP A 239 0.92 -16.89 -20.55
N LEU A 240 2.18 -16.62 -20.92
CA LEU A 240 2.52 -16.07 -22.22
C LEU A 240 2.20 -17.03 -23.37
N GLU A 241 2.32 -18.35 -23.16
CA GLU A 241 1.92 -19.36 -24.13
C GLU A 241 0.40 -19.30 -24.42
N VAL A 242 -0.42 -19.18 -23.37
CA VAL A 242 -1.90 -19.06 -23.51
C VAL A 242 -2.30 -17.70 -24.06
N ARG A 243 -1.60 -16.65 -23.70
CA ARG A 243 -1.86 -15.27 -24.14
C ARG A 243 -1.59 -15.10 -25.63
N GLY A 244 -0.54 -15.73 -26.15
CA GLY A 244 -0.09 -15.59 -27.53
C GLY A 244 0.58 -14.23 -27.84
N GLU A 245 0.73 -13.94 -29.13
CA GLU A 245 1.38 -12.72 -29.61
C GLU A 245 0.44 -11.50 -29.53
N ASP A 246 0.92 -10.39 -29.00
CA ASP A 246 0.27 -9.08 -28.99
C ASP A 246 1.29 -7.94 -28.79
N ASP A 247 0.86 -6.69 -29.02
CA ASP A 247 1.71 -5.50 -28.95
C ASP A 247 1.92 -4.97 -27.52
N CYS A 248 1.21 -5.48 -26.50
CA CYS A 248 1.35 -5.01 -25.15
C CYS A 248 2.59 -5.61 -24.48
N GLU A 249 3.51 -4.77 -24.06
CA GLU A 249 4.80 -5.17 -23.46
C GLU A 249 4.72 -5.64 -22.00
N TYR A 250 3.58 -5.44 -21.34
CA TYR A 250 3.41 -5.76 -19.91
C TYR A 250 2.93 -7.19 -19.69
N MET A 251 3.34 -7.80 -18.58
CA MET A 251 2.98 -9.16 -18.20
C MET A 251 1.49 -9.30 -17.88
N PHE A 252 0.92 -8.37 -17.11
CA PHE A 252 -0.46 -8.40 -16.68
C PHE A 252 -1.30 -7.44 -17.51
N VAL A 253 -2.39 -7.96 -18.09
CA VAL A 253 -3.16 -7.26 -19.11
C VAL A 253 -4.67 -7.41 -18.91
N VAL A 254 -5.41 -6.58 -19.58
CA VAL A 254 -6.87 -6.69 -19.73
C VAL A 254 -7.23 -6.58 -21.20
N LYS A 255 -8.26 -7.34 -21.60
CA LYS A 255 -8.84 -7.18 -22.95
C LYS A 255 -9.95 -6.14 -22.87
N TYR A 256 -9.80 -5.05 -23.59
CA TYR A 256 -10.75 -3.94 -23.61
C TYR A 256 -11.09 -3.57 -25.05
N TYR A 257 -12.35 -3.72 -25.44
CA TYR A 257 -12.83 -3.55 -26.83
C TYR A 257 -11.98 -4.27 -27.90
N GLY A 258 -11.53 -5.48 -27.59
CA GLY A 258 -10.72 -6.30 -28.50
C GLY A 258 -9.22 -6.04 -28.42
N GLU A 259 -8.79 -4.94 -27.82
CA GLU A 259 -7.37 -4.58 -27.61
C GLU A 259 -6.84 -5.12 -26.28
N ILE A 260 -5.60 -5.58 -26.30
CA ILE A 260 -4.88 -6.00 -25.09
C ILE A 260 -4.11 -4.80 -24.53
N LYS A 261 -4.41 -4.43 -23.31
CA LYS A 261 -3.80 -3.27 -22.60
C LYS A 261 -3.28 -3.66 -21.24
N GLN A 262 -2.27 -2.94 -20.76
CA GLN A 262 -1.79 -3.08 -19.38
C GLN A 262 -2.93 -2.96 -18.38
N VAL A 263 -2.94 -3.81 -17.34
CA VAL A 263 -3.90 -3.71 -16.22
C VAL A 263 -3.94 -2.31 -15.61
N GLY A 264 -5.12 -1.84 -15.28
CA GLY A 264 -5.32 -0.60 -14.54
C GLY A 264 -4.90 -0.72 -13.07
N GLU A 265 -4.81 0.40 -12.37
CA GLU A 265 -4.49 0.40 -10.93
C GLU A 265 -5.54 -0.37 -10.10
N ASN A 266 -6.79 -0.37 -10.53
CA ASN A 266 -7.89 -1.01 -9.81
C ASN A 266 -8.09 -2.49 -10.19
N THR A 267 -7.57 -2.96 -11.31
CA THR A 267 -7.78 -4.33 -11.80
C THR A 267 -7.40 -5.38 -10.75
N PHE A 268 -6.27 -5.21 -10.06
CA PHE A 268 -5.89 -6.14 -8.98
C PHE A 268 -6.82 -6.08 -7.76
N ASN A 269 -7.47 -4.94 -7.50
CA ASN A 269 -8.53 -4.86 -6.48
C ASN A 269 -9.77 -5.62 -6.93
N ASP A 270 -10.14 -5.48 -8.21
CA ASP A 270 -11.29 -6.17 -8.78
C ASP A 270 -11.05 -7.68 -8.76
N TRP A 271 -9.85 -8.18 -9.17
CA TRP A 271 -9.48 -9.58 -9.03
C TRP A 271 -9.55 -10.06 -7.58
N SER A 272 -9.03 -9.26 -6.65
CA SER A 272 -9.07 -9.59 -5.22
C SER A 272 -10.50 -9.75 -4.71
N THR A 273 -11.40 -8.87 -5.11
CA THR A 273 -12.78 -8.85 -4.62
C THR A 273 -13.66 -9.90 -5.33
N THR A 274 -13.54 -10.00 -6.67
CA THR A 274 -14.47 -10.78 -7.49
C THR A 274 -14.00 -12.20 -7.77
N ILE A 275 -12.69 -12.47 -7.62
CA ILE A 275 -12.10 -13.77 -7.92
C ILE A 275 -11.47 -14.40 -6.68
N PHE A 276 -10.48 -13.73 -6.07
CA PHE A 276 -9.70 -14.36 -4.99
C PHE A 276 -10.48 -14.44 -3.67
N THR A 277 -11.34 -13.47 -3.35
CA THR A 277 -12.23 -13.55 -2.17
C THR A 277 -13.16 -14.77 -2.20
N PRO A 278 -13.88 -15.05 -3.30
CA PRO A 278 -14.68 -16.29 -3.41
C PRO A 278 -13.83 -17.57 -3.34
N LEU A 279 -12.66 -17.60 -3.97
CA LEU A 279 -11.78 -18.79 -3.96
C LEU A 279 -11.23 -19.11 -2.56
N LEU A 280 -10.86 -18.08 -1.81
CA LEU A 280 -10.35 -18.20 -0.44
C LEU A 280 -11.48 -18.44 0.59
N GLY A 281 -12.73 -18.10 0.25
CA GLY A 281 -13.88 -18.20 1.18
C GLY A 281 -13.94 -17.11 2.26
N ARG A 282 -13.00 -16.15 2.24
CA ARG A 282 -12.96 -14.97 3.10
C ARG A 282 -12.35 -13.78 2.38
N ARG A 283 -12.45 -12.60 2.98
CA ARG A 283 -11.95 -11.37 2.36
C ARG A 283 -10.47 -11.47 1.97
N PHE A 284 -10.21 -11.32 0.69
CA PHE A 284 -8.88 -11.17 0.13
C PHE A 284 -8.68 -9.72 -0.33
N HIS A 285 -7.49 -9.17 -0.11
CA HIS A 285 -7.13 -7.83 -0.57
C HIS A 285 -5.72 -7.84 -1.20
N PRO A 286 -5.37 -6.86 -2.04
CA PRO A 286 -4.10 -6.92 -2.79
C PRO A 286 -2.83 -6.96 -1.92
N HIS A 287 -2.90 -6.58 -0.64
CA HIS A 287 -1.79 -6.70 0.29
C HIS A 287 -1.75 -8.05 1.01
N ALA A 288 -2.82 -8.87 0.93
CA ALA A 288 -2.88 -10.16 1.61
C ALA A 288 -1.72 -11.10 1.21
N LEU A 289 -1.34 -11.12 -0.07
CA LEU A 289 -0.19 -11.93 -0.53
C LEU A 289 1.14 -11.42 0.01
N ARG A 290 1.30 -10.13 0.21
CA ARG A 290 2.50 -9.57 0.81
C ARG A 290 2.58 -9.88 2.31
N GLU A 291 1.44 -9.88 3.00
CA GLU A 291 1.33 -10.33 4.39
C GLU A 291 1.57 -11.84 4.48
N ALA A 292 1.00 -12.63 3.58
CA ALA A 292 1.26 -14.06 3.45
C ALA A 292 2.75 -14.37 3.21
N ALA A 293 3.38 -13.68 2.26
CA ALA A 293 4.81 -13.84 1.98
C ALA A 293 5.67 -13.58 3.21
N ALA A 294 5.36 -12.55 4.00
CA ALA A 294 6.06 -12.24 5.23
C ALA A 294 5.84 -13.30 6.30
N THR A 295 4.59 -13.67 6.54
CA THR A 295 4.18 -14.63 7.57
C THR A 295 4.76 -16.01 7.30
N VAL A 296 4.60 -16.53 6.09
CA VAL A 296 5.13 -17.83 5.68
C VAL A 296 6.66 -17.85 5.76
N ALA A 297 7.34 -16.81 5.29
CA ALA A 297 8.80 -16.75 5.34
C ALA A 297 9.33 -16.78 6.79
N VAL A 298 8.65 -16.15 7.74
CA VAL A 298 9.08 -16.15 9.15
C VAL A 298 8.63 -17.42 9.86
N LEU A 299 7.33 -17.74 9.83
CA LEU A 299 6.75 -18.78 10.67
C LEU A 299 6.92 -20.20 10.09
N GLU A 300 6.84 -20.36 8.75
CA GLU A 300 6.97 -21.68 8.13
C GLU A 300 8.41 -21.94 7.66
N ASP A 301 9.06 -20.95 7.03
CA ASP A 301 10.41 -21.12 6.46
C ASP A 301 11.53 -20.73 7.43
N GLY A 302 11.23 -20.26 8.64
CA GLY A 302 12.19 -19.91 9.69
C GLY A 302 13.17 -18.79 9.30
N LYS A 303 12.74 -17.87 8.40
CA LYS A 303 13.59 -16.76 7.97
C LYS A 303 13.56 -15.63 9.02
N SER A 304 14.71 -14.98 9.21
CA SER A 304 14.77 -13.82 10.12
C SER A 304 13.94 -12.66 9.61
N ILE A 305 13.40 -11.87 10.53
CA ILE A 305 12.68 -10.61 10.22
C ILE A 305 13.52 -9.70 9.31
N GLU A 306 14.84 -9.66 9.52
CA GLU A 306 15.76 -8.86 8.69
C GLU A 306 15.83 -9.36 7.23
N ALA A 307 15.85 -10.67 7.02
CA ALA A 307 15.81 -11.23 5.67
C ALA A 307 14.50 -10.89 4.96
N VAL A 308 13.37 -11.00 5.67
CA VAL A 308 12.04 -10.64 5.16
C VAL A 308 11.92 -9.13 4.94
N ARG A 309 12.49 -8.30 5.81
CA ARG A 309 12.61 -6.85 5.60
C ARG A 309 13.29 -6.54 4.26
N GLY A 310 14.41 -7.21 3.99
CA GLY A 310 15.14 -7.08 2.71
C GLY A 310 14.30 -7.51 1.51
N LEU A 311 13.58 -8.65 1.60
CA LEU A 311 12.68 -9.13 0.56
C LEU A 311 11.57 -8.11 0.27
N LEU A 312 10.92 -7.62 1.31
CA LEU A 312 9.80 -6.67 1.19
C LEU A 312 10.26 -5.24 0.84
N GLY A 313 11.52 -4.90 1.06
CA GLY A 313 12.05 -3.55 0.88
C GLY A 313 11.47 -2.55 1.88
N HIS A 314 11.30 -2.97 3.15
CA HIS A 314 10.92 -2.09 4.25
C HIS A 314 12.11 -1.29 4.77
N GLU A 315 11.88 -0.05 5.17
CA GLU A 315 12.92 0.81 5.76
C GLU A 315 13.26 0.39 7.19
N SER A 316 12.27 -0.14 7.94
CA SER A 316 12.45 -0.59 9.31
C SER A 316 11.90 -2.01 9.52
N SER A 317 12.48 -2.72 10.48
CA SER A 317 12.03 -4.04 10.93
C SER A 317 10.67 -3.97 11.61
N GLU A 318 10.37 -2.89 12.31
CA GLU A 318 9.04 -2.62 12.90
C GLU A 318 7.93 -2.68 11.84
N THR A 319 8.17 -2.10 10.66
CA THR A 319 7.23 -2.23 9.54
C THR A 319 7.06 -3.68 9.11
N THR A 320 8.12 -4.49 9.16
CA THR A 320 8.06 -5.91 8.78
C THR A 320 7.29 -6.73 9.80
N LYS A 321 7.50 -6.50 11.09
CA LYS A 321 6.74 -7.15 12.18
C LYS A 321 5.22 -6.98 12.00
N ILE A 322 4.75 -5.79 11.63
CA ILE A 322 3.32 -5.52 11.36
C ILE A 322 2.75 -6.42 10.23
N TYR A 323 3.60 -6.90 9.32
CA TYR A 323 3.19 -7.76 8.20
C TYR A 323 3.22 -9.25 8.54
N VAL A 324 3.94 -9.66 9.59
CA VAL A 324 3.97 -11.05 10.05
C VAL A 324 2.79 -11.24 11.00
N CYS A 325 1.80 -12.00 10.55
CA CYS A 325 0.61 -12.31 11.34
C CYS A 325 0.87 -13.56 12.18
N GLY A 326 0.44 -13.53 13.43
CA GLY A 326 0.61 -14.68 14.34
C GLY A 326 2.00 -14.77 15.01
N LEU A 327 2.80 -13.66 14.95
CA LEU A 327 3.88 -13.50 15.93
C LEU A 327 3.19 -13.27 17.28
N ASP A 328 3.32 -14.25 18.13
CA ASP A 328 2.87 -14.16 19.51
C ASP A 328 4.02 -13.57 20.33
N GLU A 329 3.92 -12.26 20.64
CA GLU A 329 4.93 -11.57 21.45
C GLU A 329 4.96 -12.16 22.88
N ASP A 330 3.84 -12.73 23.34
CA ASP A 330 3.76 -13.40 24.63
C ASP A 330 4.48 -14.76 24.58
N ALA A 331 4.40 -15.50 23.46
CA ALA A 331 5.13 -16.75 23.28
C ALA A 331 6.66 -16.56 23.22
N GLU A 332 7.15 -15.45 22.60
CA GLU A 332 8.59 -15.10 22.70
C GLU A 332 9.02 -14.81 24.15
N ALA A 333 8.13 -14.24 24.96
CA ALA A 333 8.38 -14.02 26.36
C ALA A 333 8.31 -15.33 27.17
N ASP A 334 7.43 -16.25 26.81
CA ASP A 334 7.28 -17.56 27.46
C ASP A 334 8.49 -18.47 27.21
N GLU A 335 9.22 -18.30 26.09
CA GLU A 335 10.50 -19.01 25.85
C GLU A 335 11.55 -18.74 26.94
N LEU A 336 11.47 -17.59 27.65
CA LEU A 336 12.36 -17.27 28.78
C LEU A 336 12.11 -18.14 30.01
N PHE A 337 10.99 -18.87 30.04
CA PHE A 337 10.56 -19.70 31.16
C PHE A 337 10.54 -21.22 30.85
N VAL A 338 11.06 -21.58 29.66
CA VAL A 338 11.25 -22.99 29.28
C VAL A 338 12.52 -23.48 30.01
N GLU A 339 12.37 -24.49 30.90
CA GLU A 339 13.46 -25.17 31.63
C GLU A 339 14.24 -26.13 30.74
#